data_c08da7efd863ec0ca67264c9952851c7
#
_entry.id   c08da7efd863ec0ca67264c9952851c7
#
_cell.length_a   1.000
_cell.length_b   1.000
_cell.length_c   1.000
_cell.angle_alpha   90.00
_cell.angle_beta   90.00
_cell.angle_gamma   90.00
#
_symmetry.space_group_name_H-M   'P 1'
#
loop_
_entity.id
_entity.type
_entity.pdbx_description
1 polymer ?
#
loop_
_entity_poly.entity_id
_entity_poly.type
_entity_poly.pdbx_seq_one_letter_code
_entity_poly.pdbx_strand_id
1 'polypeptide(L)'
;MNVMHLSAECYPVAKVGGLGDVVGALPKYLCEAGINASVVLPYYDRNFVHENTFDLVFKSKTKLGSKAFEYTILRERNKILGFDLYLIQIIGLLDRPEIYCYPDEIEQFISFQLAFLDWINKSDTKPDVIHCHDHHTGLIPFLVSHAPSYTKLAHIPTVCTIHNGQYQGWFGWDKISYLPAFDLSKAGLLDWGNCINSLAASVKCCWKFTTVSPSYLKELSINSNGLEKLFQMEEAKGSGIINGIDSLVWNPEIDPMIFKTYSIESVEEGKKENKKLLCKEFGLSSTEPLIVFIGRLVGEKGADLLPEAIESCINTYKGKLNFLILGSGDSKTEKELKDLSAKYKKQYGVYIGYNEVLSHRIYAGADFLIMPSRVEPCGLNQLYAMRYGTIPIVNNTGGLKDTVIDLKEKGGYGLCFDKLSTQTIEKVIGRAYELYKDSEKMLTIRKKMMLLNFSWDKSAEEYINLYKSLSND
;
A
#
# COMPACT_ATOMS: atom_id res chain seq x y z
N MET A 1 6.74 -16.75 -18.87
CA MET A 1 6.93 -15.28 -18.80
C MET A 1 7.69 -14.95 -17.54
N ASN A 2 8.77 -14.18 -17.65
CA ASN A 2 9.63 -13.75 -16.55
C ASN A 2 9.36 -12.27 -16.26
N VAL A 3 8.87 -11.95 -15.08
CA VAL A 3 8.58 -10.57 -14.67
C VAL A 3 9.51 -10.19 -13.52
N MET A 4 10.25 -9.08 -13.68
CA MET A 4 11.09 -8.55 -12.61
C MET A 4 10.46 -7.28 -12.02
N HIS A 5 10.06 -7.36 -10.75
CA HIS A 5 9.56 -6.22 -9.99
C HIS A 5 10.71 -5.48 -9.34
N LEU A 6 10.80 -4.17 -9.57
CA LEU A 6 11.74 -3.31 -8.89
C LEU A 6 11.01 -2.40 -7.92
N SER A 7 11.48 -2.36 -6.68
CA SER A 7 10.83 -1.59 -5.63
C SER A 7 11.82 -1.07 -4.59
N ALA A 8 11.41 -0.03 -3.87
CA ALA A 8 12.09 0.41 -2.65
C ALA A 8 11.66 -0.40 -1.42
N GLU A 9 10.47 -1.02 -1.45
CA GLU A 9 9.92 -1.78 -0.33
C GLU A 9 9.46 -3.18 -0.77
N CYS A 10 9.57 -4.15 0.14
CA CYS A 10 8.97 -5.48 0.03
C CYS A 10 8.87 -6.09 1.43
N TYR A 11 7.67 -6.37 1.91
CA TYR A 11 7.48 -7.06 3.20
C TYR A 11 7.86 -8.55 3.07
N PRO A 12 8.54 -9.15 4.05
CA PRO A 12 9.02 -8.62 5.34
C PRO A 12 10.44 -8.03 5.30
N VAL A 13 11.06 -7.88 4.14
CA VAL A 13 12.45 -7.43 3.99
C VAL A 13 12.63 -6.00 4.47
N ALA A 14 11.81 -5.10 3.93
CA ALA A 14 11.81 -3.67 4.25
C ALA A 14 10.42 -3.09 3.94
N LYS A 15 9.80 -2.40 4.90
CA LYS A 15 8.45 -1.84 4.76
C LYS A 15 8.31 -0.54 5.53
N VAL A 16 7.65 0.43 4.90
CA VAL A 16 7.13 1.66 5.52
C VAL A 16 5.64 1.81 5.25
N GLY A 17 5.18 1.44 4.05
CA GLY A 17 3.80 1.64 3.61
C GLY A 17 3.18 0.46 2.87
N GLY A 18 2.05 0.71 2.22
CA GLY A 18 1.32 -0.29 1.43
C GLY A 18 2.09 -0.81 0.21
N LEU A 19 3.08 -0.05 -0.29
CA LEU A 19 4.00 -0.52 -1.33
C LEU A 19 4.66 -1.84 -0.92
N GLY A 20 5.19 -1.90 0.31
CA GLY A 20 5.84 -3.11 0.83
C GLY A 20 4.89 -4.32 0.88
N ASP A 21 3.63 -4.11 1.25
CA ASP A 21 2.64 -5.19 1.28
C ASP A 21 2.35 -5.74 -0.11
N VAL A 22 2.19 -4.87 -1.10
CA VAL A 22 1.91 -5.27 -2.49
C VAL A 22 3.09 -6.05 -3.07
N VAL A 23 4.31 -5.54 -2.94
CA VAL A 23 5.52 -6.17 -3.51
C VAL A 23 5.91 -7.43 -2.75
N GLY A 24 5.53 -7.55 -1.48
CA GLY A 24 5.68 -8.78 -0.69
C GLY A 24 4.67 -9.87 -1.04
N ALA A 25 3.52 -9.51 -1.63
CA ALA A 25 2.44 -10.45 -1.92
C ALA A 25 2.27 -10.76 -3.40
N LEU A 26 2.07 -9.76 -4.27
CA LEU A 26 1.77 -9.95 -5.68
C LEU A 26 2.72 -10.93 -6.40
N PRO A 27 4.06 -10.85 -6.27
CA PRO A 27 4.96 -11.78 -6.96
C PRO A 27 4.76 -13.24 -6.55
N LYS A 28 4.41 -13.52 -5.29
CA LYS A 28 4.08 -14.86 -4.81
C LYS A 28 2.88 -15.43 -5.56
N TYR A 29 1.77 -14.69 -5.62
CA TYR A 29 0.56 -15.13 -6.32
C TYR A 29 0.74 -15.21 -7.84
N LEU A 30 1.59 -14.38 -8.43
CA LEU A 30 2.02 -14.53 -9.82
C LEU A 30 2.77 -15.86 -10.04
N CYS A 31 3.68 -16.22 -9.12
CA CYS A 31 4.40 -17.50 -9.19
C CYS A 31 3.45 -18.70 -9.04
N GLU A 32 2.50 -18.63 -8.09
CA GLU A 32 1.47 -19.67 -7.91
C GLU A 32 0.58 -19.82 -9.16
N ALA A 33 0.36 -18.74 -9.92
CA ALA A 33 -0.36 -18.74 -11.20
C ALA A 33 0.51 -19.09 -12.42
N GLY A 34 1.77 -19.51 -12.21
CA GLY A 34 2.67 -19.98 -13.28
C GLY A 34 3.49 -18.90 -14.00
N ILE A 35 3.51 -17.67 -13.49
CA ILE A 35 4.41 -16.59 -13.93
C ILE A 35 5.70 -16.68 -13.12
N ASN A 36 6.86 -16.62 -13.77
CA ASN A 36 8.13 -16.53 -13.05
C ASN A 36 8.39 -15.09 -12.61
N ALA A 37 7.86 -14.72 -11.44
CA ALA A 37 8.04 -13.40 -10.87
C ALA A 37 9.25 -13.35 -9.93
N SER A 38 9.98 -12.25 -9.93
CA SER A 38 11.08 -11.98 -9.03
C SER A 38 11.03 -10.53 -8.55
N VAL A 39 11.66 -10.25 -7.39
CA VAL A 39 11.73 -8.91 -6.80
C VAL A 39 13.18 -8.48 -6.68
N VAL A 40 13.45 -7.23 -7.02
CA VAL A 40 14.76 -6.58 -6.88
C VAL A 40 14.61 -5.39 -5.94
N LEU A 41 15.37 -5.38 -4.84
CA LEU A 41 15.39 -4.34 -3.81
C LEU A 41 16.78 -3.80 -3.60
N PRO A 42 16.94 -2.58 -3.04
CA PRO A 42 18.16 -2.21 -2.36
C PRO A 42 18.45 -3.17 -1.19
N TYR A 43 19.72 -3.41 -0.92
CA TYR A 43 20.15 -4.13 0.28
C TYR A 43 20.00 -3.20 1.49
N TYR A 44 19.02 -3.46 2.33
CA TYR A 44 18.86 -2.74 3.59
C TYR A 44 19.46 -3.54 4.73
N ASP A 45 20.23 -2.87 5.60
CA ASP A 45 20.84 -3.47 6.80
C ASP A 45 19.77 -3.69 7.90
N ARG A 46 18.95 -4.74 7.72
CA ARG A 46 17.82 -5.09 8.59
C ARG A 46 17.84 -6.58 8.95
N ASN A 47 17.06 -6.95 9.94
CA ASN A 47 16.99 -8.32 10.46
C ASN A 47 16.85 -9.39 9.38
N PHE A 48 16.02 -9.13 8.37
CA PHE A 48 15.78 -10.10 7.30
C PHE A 48 17.07 -10.54 6.60
N VAL A 49 17.99 -9.63 6.33
CA VAL A 49 19.25 -9.98 5.65
C VAL A 49 20.23 -10.69 6.56
N HIS A 50 20.14 -10.49 7.87
CA HIS A 50 20.98 -11.18 8.87
C HIS A 50 20.46 -12.58 9.23
N GLU A 51 19.15 -12.79 9.12
CA GLU A 51 18.47 -14.06 9.46
C GLU A 51 18.43 -15.03 8.28
N ASN A 52 18.72 -14.59 7.07
CA ASN A 52 18.60 -15.40 5.85
C ASN A 52 19.94 -15.51 5.11
N THR A 53 20.03 -16.49 4.22
CA THR A 53 21.26 -16.78 3.45
C THR A 53 21.12 -16.29 2.02
N PHE A 54 22.13 -15.59 1.54
CA PHE A 54 22.18 -15.03 0.19
C PHE A 54 23.37 -15.57 -0.58
N ASP A 55 23.17 -15.86 -1.86
CA ASP A 55 24.22 -16.23 -2.80
C ASP A 55 24.63 -15.02 -3.65
N LEU A 56 25.94 -14.87 -3.87
CA LEU A 56 26.47 -13.89 -4.82
C LEU A 56 26.13 -14.33 -6.25
N VAL A 57 25.33 -13.52 -6.96
CA VAL A 57 24.92 -13.79 -8.34
C VAL A 57 25.75 -13.00 -9.33
N PHE A 58 26.04 -11.74 -9.01
CA PHE A 58 26.75 -10.85 -9.92
C PHE A 58 27.50 -9.76 -9.17
N LYS A 59 28.65 -9.36 -9.68
CA LYS A 59 29.42 -8.23 -9.17
C LYS A 59 29.99 -7.43 -10.33
N SER A 60 29.83 -6.12 -10.30
CA SER A 60 30.31 -5.25 -11.37
C SER A 60 30.52 -3.81 -10.88
N LYS A 61 30.85 -2.93 -11.81
CA LYS A 61 31.02 -1.48 -11.60
C LYS A 61 30.18 -0.72 -12.61
N THR A 62 29.57 0.36 -12.17
CA THR A 62 28.92 1.34 -13.04
C THR A 62 29.21 2.76 -12.53
N LYS A 63 28.55 3.78 -13.06
CA LYS A 63 28.83 5.18 -12.71
C LYS A 63 27.56 5.93 -12.37
N LEU A 64 27.67 6.78 -11.36
CA LEU A 64 26.75 7.88 -11.09
C LEU A 64 27.45 9.18 -11.54
N GLY A 65 27.11 9.70 -12.69
CA GLY A 65 27.88 10.79 -13.30
C GLY A 65 29.34 10.40 -13.59
N SER A 66 30.25 11.17 -13.04
CA SER A 66 31.71 10.89 -13.13
C SER A 66 32.22 9.90 -12.09
N LYS A 67 31.45 9.63 -11.04
CA LYS A 67 31.81 8.73 -9.93
C LYS A 67 31.53 7.28 -10.27
N ALA A 68 32.58 6.44 -10.35
CA ALA A 68 32.41 4.99 -10.44
C ALA A 68 32.06 4.41 -9.06
N PHE A 69 31.16 3.43 -9.03
CA PHE A 69 30.86 2.65 -7.84
C PHE A 69 30.76 1.16 -8.15
N GLU A 70 31.12 0.34 -7.18
CA GLU A 70 30.94 -1.11 -7.25
C GLU A 70 29.56 -1.47 -6.71
N TYR A 71 28.96 -2.51 -7.29
CA TYR A 71 27.73 -3.08 -6.80
C TYR A 71 27.77 -4.60 -6.85
N THR A 72 26.96 -5.21 -5.99
CA THR A 72 26.82 -6.66 -5.86
C THR A 72 25.35 -7.03 -5.93
N ILE A 73 25.01 -8.07 -6.68
CA ILE A 73 23.69 -8.67 -6.70
C ILE A 73 23.73 -9.93 -5.86
N LEU A 74 22.91 -9.96 -4.83
CA LEU A 74 22.70 -11.09 -3.94
C LEU A 74 21.31 -11.68 -4.18
N ARG A 75 21.20 -13.02 -4.19
CA ARG A 75 19.92 -13.71 -4.30
C ARG A 75 19.62 -14.49 -3.02
N GLU A 76 18.43 -14.37 -2.49
CA GLU A 76 17.98 -15.20 -1.37
C GLU A 76 17.90 -16.67 -1.82
N ARG A 77 18.55 -17.55 -1.03
CA ARG A 77 18.82 -18.94 -1.42
C ARG A 77 17.57 -19.82 -1.41
N ASN A 78 16.71 -19.66 -0.43
CA ASN A 78 15.67 -20.63 -0.08
C ASN A 78 14.29 -20.30 -0.66
N LYS A 79 14.14 -19.16 -1.34
CA LYS A 79 12.86 -18.64 -1.86
C LYS A 79 11.76 -18.59 -0.80
N ILE A 80 12.11 -18.17 0.41
CA ILE A 80 11.20 -18.20 1.55
C ILE A 80 9.95 -17.33 1.37
N LEU A 81 10.00 -16.34 0.45
CA LEU A 81 8.86 -15.48 0.12
C LEU A 81 7.96 -16.05 -1.01
N GLY A 82 8.29 -17.24 -1.55
CA GLY A 82 7.56 -17.86 -2.66
C GLY A 82 7.99 -17.36 -4.04
N PHE A 83 8.96 -16.45 -4.14
CA PHE A 83 9.54 -15.92 -5.37
C PHE A 83 11.06 -15.69 -5.22
N ASP A 84 11.75 -15.43 -6.33
CA ASP A 84 13.16 -15.07 -6.28
C ASP A 84 13.34 -13.62 -5.82
N LEU A 85 14.08 -13.43 -4.72
CA LEU A 85 14.43 -12.12 -4.18
C LEU A 85 15.90 -11.80 -4.49
N TYR A 86 16.14 -10.67 -5.14
CA TYR A 86 17.45 -10.13 -5.42
C TYR A 86 17.66 -8.82 -4.64
N LEU A 87 18.85 -8.68 -4.05
CA LEU A 87 19.24 -7.46 -3.36
C LEU A 87 20.42 -6.83 -4.06
N ILE A 88 20.34 -5.52 -4.32
CA ILE A 88 21.43 -4.73 -4.87
C ILE A 88 22.17 -4.05 -3.72
N GLN A 89 23.41 -4.45 -3.49
CA GLN A 89 24.27 -3.86 -2.48
C GLN A 89 25.26 -2.87 -3.11
N ILE A 90 25.26 -1.65 -2.57
CA ILE A 90 26.25 -0.60 -2.87
C ILE A 90 26.71 -0.08 -1.50
N ILE A 91 27.96 -0.40 -1.15
CA ILE A 91 28.50 -0.11 0.19
C ILE A 91 28.49 1.40 0.46
N GLY A 92 27.96 1.78 1.63
CA GLY A 92 27.81 3.15 2.09
C GLY A 92 26.62 3.90 1.48
N LEU A 93 25.85 3.27 0.58
CA LEU A 93 24.71 3.90 -0.09
C LEU A 93 23.40 3.11 0.05
N LEU A 94 23.41 1.80 -0.20
CA LEU A 94 22.21 0.94 -0.13
C LEU A 94 22.22 -0.03 1.07
N ASP A 95 23.33 -0.15 1.76
CA ASP A 95 23.53 -1.03 2.93
C ASP A 95 23.24 -0.31 4.26
N ARG A 96 22.19 0.50 4.28
CA ARG A 96 21.76 1.30 5.43
C ARG A 96 20.41 0.81 5.97
N PRO A 97 20.09 1.04 7.27
CA PRO A 97 18.88 0.49 7.88
C PRO A 97 17.59 1.16 7.41
N GLU A 98 17.61 2.48 7.13
CA GLU A 98 16.40 3.18 6.72
C GLU A 98 16.20 3.13 5.21
N ILE A 99 14.94 3.10 4.79
CA ILE A 99 14.58 3.08 3.37
C ILE A 99 14.66 4.49 2.79
N TYR A 100 14.14 5.46 3.53
CA TYR A 100 13.94 6.84 3.11
C TYR A 100 14.62 7.84 4.06
N CYS A 101 14.50 9.13 3.70
CA CYS A 101 14.92 10.27 4.53
C CYS A 101 16.42 10.47 4.66
N TYR A 102 17.24 9.90 3.80
CA TYR A 102 18.65 10.24 3.72
C TYR A 102 18.87 11.49 2.86
N PRO A 103 19.85 12.35 3.20
CA PRO A 103 20.17 13.54 2.41
C PRO A 103 20.58 13.24 0.96
N ASP A 104 21.08 12.04 0.70
CA ASP A 104 21.52 11.52 -0.60
C ASP A 104 20.53 10.51 -1.22
N GLU A 105 19.23 10.65 -0.91
CA GLU A 105 18.17 9.76 -1.40
C GLU A 105 18.08 9.73 -2.93
N ILE A 106 18.38 10.86 -3.59
CA ILE A 106 18.41 10.94 -5.06
C ILE A 106 19.53 10.05 -5.61
N GLU A 107 20.74 10.19 -5.07
CA GLU A 107 21.91 9.37 -5.41
C GLU A 107 21.65 7.88 -5.12
N GLN A 108 20.99 7.59 -4.01
CA GLN A 108 20.60 6.23 -3.59
C GLN A 108 19.74 5.55 -4.65
N PHE A 109 18.61 6.15 -5.03
CA PHE A 109 17.68 5.51 -5.95
C PHE A 109 18.10 5.61 -7.42
N ILE A 110 18.86 6.63 -7.84
CA ILE A 110 19.46 6.61 -9.18
C ILE A 110 20.50 5.49 -9.28
N SER A 111 21.40 5.35 -8.30
CA SER A 111 22.40 4.29 -8.30
C SER A 111 21.80 2.88 -8.28
N PHE A 112 20.70 2.69 -7.55
CA PHE A 112 19.94 1.45 -7.55
C PHE A 112 19.44 1.09 -8.96
N GLN A 113 18.83 2.03 -9.65
CA GLN A 113 18.31 1.84 -11.01
C GLN A 113 19.44 1.58 -12.02
N LEU A 114 20.56 2.31 -11.92
CA LEU A 114 21.70 2.12 -12.80
C LEU A 114 22.39 0.76 -12.58
N ALA A 115 22.53 0.32 -11.33
CA ALA A 115 23.07 -1.00 -11.01
C ALA A 115 22.19 -2.13 -11.56
N PHE A 116 20.86 -2.00 -11.43
CA PHE A 116 19.91 -2.94 -12.02
C PHE A 116 20.06 -3.00 -13.55
N LEU A 117 20.05 -1.86 -14.22
CA LEU A 117 20.14 -1.81 -15.69
C LEU A 117 21.48 -2.34 -16.19
N ASP A 118 22.58 -2.03 -15.50
CA ASP A 118 23.90 -2.57 -15.86
C ASP A 118 23.94 -4.09 -15.69
N TRP A 119 23.38 -4.62 -14.60
CA TRP A 119 23.28 -6.06 -14.37
C TRP A 119 22.46 -6.74 -15.45
N ILE A 120 21.23 -6.30 -15.70
CA ILE A 120 20.36 -6.93 -16.70
C ILE A 120 20.96 -6.77 -18.12
N ASN A 121 21.56 -5.64 -18.43
CA ASN A 121 22.22 -5.43 -19.74
C ASN A 121 23.37 -6.42 -20.00
N LYS A 122 24.07 -6.84 -18.94
CA LYS A 122 25.21 -7.80 -19.00
C LYS A 122 24.77 -9.27 -18.80
N SER A 123 23.58 -9.52 -18.26
CA SER A 123 23.07 -10.89 -18.06
C SER A 123 22.73 -11.55 -19.38
N ASP A 124 22.89 -12.88 -19.46
CA ASP A 124 22.49 -13.67 -20.62
C ASP A 124 20.96 -13.83 -20.71
N THR A 125 20.31 -13.99 -19.56
CA THR A 125 18.84 -14.02 -19.45
C THR A 125 18.26 -12.64 -19.16
N LYS A 126 17.26 -12.24 -19.97
CA LYS A 126 16.52 -10.99 -19.79
C LYS A 126 15.11 -11.27 -19.27
N PRO A 127 14.51 -10.36 -18.51
CA PRO A 127 13.08 -10.46 -18.20
C PRO A 127 12.24 -10.21 -19.45
N ASP A 128 11.05 -10.79 -19.49
CA ASP A 128 10.03 -10.48 -20.51
C ASP A 128 9.33 -9.15 -20.21
N VAL A 129 9.24 -8.77 -18.91
CA VAL A 129 8.65 -7.51 -18.44
C VAL A 129 9.47 -6.96 -17.25
N ILE A 130 9.75 -5.67 -17.28
CA ILE A 130 10.28 -4.93 -16.13
C ILE A 130 9.13 -4.16 -15.49
N HIS A 131 8.80 -4.47 -14.24
CA HIS A 131 7.74 -3.85 -13.48
C HIS A 131 8.30 -2.92 -12.40
N CYS A 132 8.20 -1.63 -12.62
CA CYS A 132 8.67 -0.57 -11.75
C CYS A 132 7.58 -0.19 -10.73
N HIS A 133 7.97 0.10 -9.49
CA HIS A 133 7.04 0.56 -8.44
C HIS A 133 7.44 1.95 -7.95
N ASP A 134 6.53 2.90 -8.10
CA ASP A 134 6.66 4.31 -7.73
C ASP A 134 7.90 5.03 -8.32
N HIS A 135 8.14 6.25 -7.88
CA HIS A 135 9.20 7.13 -8.39
C HIS A 135 10.63 6.60 -8.17
N HIS A 136 10.82 5.76 -7.15
CA HIS A 136 12.14 5.21 -6.81
C HIS A 136 12.76 4.37 -7.94
N THR A 137 11.92 3.88 -8.84
CA THR A 137 12.30 3.09 -10.03
C THR A 137 11.86 3.76 -11.33
N GLY A 138 11.36 5.00 -11.24
CA GLY A 138 10.66 5.69 -12.31
C GLY A 138 11.52 6.15 -13.49
N LEU A 139 12.85 6.20 -13.37
CA LEU A 139 13.73 6.53 -14.48
C LEU A 139 14.02 5.36 -15.41
N ILE A 140 13.77 4.12 -15.00
CA ILE A 140 14.04 2.91 -15.78
C ILE A 140 13.36 2.93 -17.14
N PRO A 141 12.05 3.24 -17.28
CA PRO A 141 11.40 3.27 -18.59
C PRO A 141 12.05 4.25 -19.58
N PHE A 142 12.45 5.44 -19.08
CA PHE A 142 13.17 6.40 -19.90
C PHE A 142 14.56 5.89 -20.32
N LEU A 143 15.33 5.36 -19.37
CA LEU A 143 16.71 4.89 -19.62
C LEU A 143 16.75 3.71 -20.59
N VAL A 144 15.82 2.76 -20.43
CA VAL A 144 15.68 1.60 -21.33
C VAL A 144 15.38 2.05 -22.76
N SER A 145 14.52 3.06 -22.93
CA SER A 145 14.06 3.51 -24.25
C SER A 145 15.00 4.50 -24.92
N HIS A 146 15.75 5.32 -24.16
CA HIS A 146 16.44 6.50 -24.71
C HIS A 146 17.94 6.59 -24.39
N ALA A 147 18.49 5.74 -23.51
CA ALA A 147 19.93 5.74 -23.25
C ALA A 147 20.65 4.72 -24.14
N PRO A 148 21.62 5.15 -24.99
CA PRO A 148 22.36 4.25 -25.88
C PRO A 148 23.05 3.09 -25.17
N SER A 149 23.40 3.27 -23.89
CA SER A 149 24.03 2.22 -23.07
C SER A 149 23.11 1.01 -22.87
N TYR A 150 21.77 1.16 -23.01
CA TYR A 150 20.78 0.12 -22.73
C TYR A 150 19.93 -0.26 -23.95
N THR A 151 20.38 0.02 -25.16
CA THR A 151 19.65 -0.30 -26.42
C THR A 151 19.29 -1.78 -26.54
N LYS A 152 20.07 -2.68 -25.95
CA LYS A 152 19.76 -4.11 -25.89
C LYS A 152 18.51 -4.44 -25.07
N LEU A 153 18.04 -3.52 -24.23
CA LEU A 153 16.87 -3.68 -23.36
C LEU A 153 15.63 -2.95 -23.92
N ALA A 154 15.79 -2.15 -24.99
CA ALA A 154 14.74 -1.28 -25.51
C ALA A 154 13.45 -1.99 -25.98
N HIS A 155 13.57 -3.29 -26.28
CA HIS A 155 12.44 -4.14 -26.67
C HIS A 155 11.67 -4.73 -25.49
N ILE A 156 12.17 -4.56 -24.24
CA ILE A 156 11.53 -5.13 -23.06
C ILE A 156 10.44 -4.16 -22.57
N PRO A 157 9.17 -4.59 -22.55
CA PRO A 157 8.09 -3.80 -22.02
C PRO A 157 8.34 -3.38 -20.57
N THR A 158 8.04 -2.12 -20.26
CA THR A 158 8.08 -1.60 -18.91
C THR A 158 6.67 -1.27 -18.42
N VAL A 159 6.33 -1.73 -17.22
CA VAL A 159 5.11 -1.38 -16.49
C VAL A 159 5.49 -0.54 -15.28
N CYS A 160 4.68 0.44 -14.92
CA CYS A 160 4.86 1.22 -13.69
C CYS A 160 3.60 1.15 -12.83
N THR A 161 3.69 0.65 -11.59
CA THR A 161 2.59 0.77 -10.62
C THR A 161 2.81 1.98 -9.72
N ILE A 162 1.79 2.85 -9.66
CA ILE A 162 1.76 4.05 -8.82
C ILE A 162 0.93 3.73 -7.58
N HIS A 163 1.62 3.62 -6.44
CA HIS A 163 0.98 3.35 -5.14
C HIS A 163 0.52 4.64 -4.46
N ASN A 164 1.29 5.72 -4.61
CA ASN A 164 0.90 7.05 -4.15
C ASN A 164 1.51 8.15 -5.03
N GLY A 165 0.71 8.77 -5.88
CA GLY A 165 1.11 9.83 -6.81
C GLY A 165 1.49 11.16 -6.14
N GLN A 166 1.37 11.29 -4.81
CA GLN A 166 1.84 12.46 -4.08
C GLN A 166 3.37 12.51 -3.97
N TYR A 167 4.04 11.35 -4.05
CA TYR A 167 5.49 11.22 -4.00
C TYR A 167 6.04 11.00 -5.41
N GLN A 168 6.86 11.95 -5.92
CA GLN A 168 7.20 12.00 -7.34
C GLN A 168 8.69 11.89 -7.65
N GLY A 169 9.56 12.03 -6.64
CA GLY A 169 11.00 11.88 -6.78
C GLY A 169 11.63 12.92 -7.73
N TRP A 170 11.21 14.19 -7.60
CA TRP A 170 11.77 15.27 -8.39
C TRP A 170 13.12 15.76 -7.86
N PHE A 171 13.96 16.22 -8.76
CA PHE A 171 15.26 16.83 -8.46
C PHE A 171 15.69 17.83 -9.56
N GLY A 172 16.67 18.68 -9.23
CA GLY A 172 17.12 19.73 -10.12
C GLY A 172 17.88 19.23 -11.35
N TRP A 173 17.85 20.01 -12.42
CA TRP A 173 18.60 19.75 -13.67
C TRP A 173 20.13 19.79 -13.48
N ASP A 174 20.63 20.38 -12.40
CA ASP A 174 22.04 20.33 -12.01
C ASP A 174 22.55 18.89 -11.81
N LYS A 175 21.65 17.94 -11.48
CA LYS A 175 21.95 16.51 -11.31
C LYS A 175 21.76 15.68 -12.58
N ILE A 176 21.50 16.28 -13.74
CA ILE A 176 21.33 15.55 -15.02
C ILE A 176 22.55 14.69 -15.37
N SER A 177 23.74 15.12 -14.96
CA SER A 177 24.98 14.37 -15.14
C SER A 177 25.03 13.03 -14.41
N TYR A 178 24.11 12.77 -13.47
CA TYR A 178 23.99 11.47 -12.81
C TYR A 178 23.43 10.40 -13.75
N LEU A 179 22.69 10.81 -14.76
CA LEU A 179 22.14 9.89 -15.75
C LEU A 179 23.17 9.55 -16.83
N PRO A 180 23.12 8.35 -17.42
CA PRO A 180 23.88 8.02 -18.62
C PRO A 180 23.52 8.97 -19.77
N ALA A 181 24.43 9.11 -20.73
CA ALA A 181 24.18 9.90 -21.93
C ALA A 181 22.91 9.44 -22.65
N PHE A 182 22.10 10.39 -23.12
CA PHE A 182 20.91 10.19 -23.90
C PHE A 182 20.76 11.32 -24.93
N ASP A 183 19.88 11.16 -25.92
CA ASP A 183 19.55 12.20 -26.88
C ASP A 183 18.88 13.39 -26.18
N LEU A 184 19.54 14.55 -26.15
CA LEU A 184 19.02 15.76 -25.50
C LEU A 184 17.68 16.25 -26.08
N SER A 185 17.33 15.88 -27.30
CA SER A 185 16.00 16.16 -27.87
C SER A 185 14.87 15.46 -27.06
N LYS A 186 15.22 14.43 -26.26
CA LYS A 186 14.32 13.68 -25.38
C LYS A 186 14.27 14.20 -23.94
N ALA A 187 15.03 15.26 -23.61
CA ALA A 187 15.08 15.83 -22.27
C ALA A 187 13.68 16.22 -21.74
N GLY A 188 12.77 16.67 -22.61
CA GLY A 188 11.39 16.97 -22.27
C GLY A 188 10.58 15.80 -21.71
N LEU A 189 11.03 14.54 -21.90
CA LEU A 189 10.42 13.36 -21.27
C LEU A 189 10.75 13.25 -19.78
N LEU A 190 11.90 13.77 -19.37
CA LEU A 190 12.31 13.84 -17.96
C LEU A 190 11.71 15.06 -17.25
N ASP A 191 11.42 16.14 -18.03
CA ASP A 191 10.99 17.42 -17.47
C ASP A 191 9.53 17.40 -17.05
N TRP A 192 9.26 17.85 -15.83
CA TRP A 192 7.94 18.26 -15.38
C TRP A 192 8.05 19.34 -14.31
N GLY A 193 7.47 20.50 -14.59
CA GLY A 193 7.54 21.63 -13.66
C GLY A 193 8.94 22.25 -13.52
N ASN A 194 9.75 22.26 -14.60
CA ASN A 194 11.13 22.75 -14.63
C ASN A 194 12.11 21.95 -13.74
N CYS A 195 11.80 20.71 -13.45
CA CYS A 195 12.71 19.78 -12.77
C CYS A 195 12.65 18.40 -13.42
N ILE A 196 13.62 17.56 -13.15
CA ILE A 196 13.54 16.14 -13.47
C ILE A 196 12.56 15.50 -12.48
N ASN A 197 11.51 14.87 -13.01
CA ASN A 197 10.50 14.22 -12.20
C ASN A 197 10.42 12.73 -12.56
N SER A 198 10.92 11.88 -11.66
CA SER A 198 11.04 10.44 -11.90
C SER A 198 9.70 9.77 -12.18
N LEU A 199 8.64 10.12 -11.44
CA LEU A 199 7.31 9.56 -11.67
C LEU A 199 6.73 10.01 -13.00
N ALA A 200 6.87 11.30 -13.35
CA ALA A 200 6.41 11.83 -14.63
C ALA A 200 7.14 11.17 -15.80
N ALA A 201 8.46 11.00 -15.69
CA ALA A 201 9.26 10.29 -16.69
C ALA A 201 8.81 8.85 -16.86
N SER A 202 8.49 8.17 -15.76
CA SER A 202 7.96 6.80 -15.79
C SER A 202 6.64 6.72 -16.56
N VAL A 203 5.67 7.57 -16.23
CA VAL A 203 4.35 7.60 -16.88
C VAL A 203 4.45 7.91 -18.38
N LYS A 204 5.35 8.85 -18.77
CA LYS A 204 5.58 9.17 -20.19
C LYS A 204 6.21 8.03 -20.98
N CYS A 205 7.14 7.29 -20.38
CA CYS A 205 8.01 6.36 -21.10
C CYS A 205 7.65 4.88 -20.93
N CYS A 206 6.86 4.50 -19.92
CA CYS A 206 6.42 3.12 -19.77
C CYS A 206 5.38 2.73 -20.83
N TRP A 207 5.28 1.45 -21.12
CA TRP A 207 4.27 0.90 -22.04
C TRP A 207 2.87 0.98 -21.43
N LYS A 208 2.75 0.61 -20.16
CA LYS A 208 1.52 0.72 -19.38
C LYS A 208 1.85 1.17 -17.95
N PHE A 209 0.94 1.93 -17.35
CA PHE A 209 1.02 2.15 -15.91
C PHE A 209 -0.26 1.68 -15.22
N THR A 210 -0.12 1.28 -13.97
CA THR A 210 -1.25 0.92 -13.14
C THR A 210 -1.31 1.82 -11.90
N THR A 211 -2.50 1.92 -11.35
CA THR A 211 -2.71 2.41 -9.99
C THR A 211 -3.43 1.34 -9.18
N VAL A 212 -3.48 1.52 -7.89
CA VAL A 212 -3.99 0.50 -6.96
C VAL A 212 -5.51 0.54 -6.78
N SER A 213 -6.22 1.31 -7.60
CA SER A 213 -7.69 1.22 -7.75
C SER A 213 -8.19 2.04 -8.96
N PRO A 214 -9.35 1.68 -9.55
CA PRO A 214 -9.95 2.42 -10.66
C PRO A 214 -10.34 3.86 -10.31
N SER A 215 -10.90 4.10 -9.12
CA SER A 215 -11.25 5.46 -8.69
C SER A 215 -10.02 6.31 -8.42
N TYR A 216 -8.95 5.73 -7.88
CA TYR A 216 -7.70 6.46 -7.69
C TYR A 216 -7.05 6.86 -9.02
N LEU A 217 -7.12 6.01 -10.04
CA LEU A 217 -6.67 6.38 -11.39
C LEU A 217 -7.36 7.65 -11.89
N LYS A 218 -8.69 7.75 -11.69
CA LYS A 218 -9.46 8.95 -12.07
C LYS A 218 -9.09 10.17 -11.20
N GLU A 219 -8.89 9.96 -9.91
CA GLU A 219 -8.50 11.03 -8.97
C GLU A 219 -7.15 11.64 -9.33
N LEU A 220 -6.18 10.85 -9.83
CA LEU A 220 -4.88 11.37 -10.29
C LEU A 220 -5.01 12.38 -11.43
N SER A 221 -6.04 12.26 -12.27
CA SER A 221 -6.34 13.25 -13.35
C SER A 221 -6.95 14.54 -12.80
N ILE A 222 -7.31 14.59 -11.51
CA ILE A 222 -7.98 15.72 -10.86
C ILE A 222 -7.09 16.35 -9.78
N ASN A 223 -6.37 15.52 -9.01
CA ASN A 223 -5.54 15.94 -7.89
C ASN A 223 -4.35 14.98 -7.73
N SER A 224 -3.21 15.33 -8.26
CA SER A 224 -1.98 14.54 -8.22
C SER A 224 -0.72 15.36 -7.97
N ASN A 225 -0.87 16.44 -7.19
CA ASN A 225 0.26 17.31 -6.83
C ASN A 225 1.02 17.85 -8.07
N GLY A 226 0.27 18.33 -9.09
CA GLY A 226 0.78 18.95 -10.29
C GLY A 226 0.96 18.02 -11.50
N LEU A 227 0.64 16.74 -11.40
CA LEU A 227 0.69 15.78 -12.52
C LEU A 227 -0.67 15.57 -13.22
N GLU A 228 -1.72 16.33 -12.89
CA GLU A 228 -3.08 16.11 -13.37
C GLU A 228 -3.14 16.07 -14.91
N LYS A 229 -2.48 17.03 -15.58
CA LYS A 229 -2.40 17.08 -17.04
C LYS A 229 -1.67 15.88 -17.64
N LEU A 230 -0.63 15.38 -16.96
CA LEU A 230 0.10 14.20 -17.41
C LEU A 230 -0.81 12.99 -17.43
N PHE A 231 -1.53 12.74 -16.32
CA PHE A 231 -2.45 11.60 -16.24
C PHE A 231 -3.61 11.70 -17.23
N GLN A 232 -4.08 12.90 -17.54
CA GLN A 232 -5.08 13.12 -18.59
C GLN A 232 -4.51 12.80 -19.99
N MET A 233 -3.27 13.21 -20.28
CA MET A 233 -2.61 12.95 -21.58
C MET A 233 -2.30 11.48 -21.80
N GLU A 234 -1.95 10.76 -20.76
CA GLU A 234 -1.49 9.36 -20.80
C GLU A 234 -2.58 8.36 -20.36
N GLU A 235 -3.84 8.81 -20.26
CA GLU A 235 -4.98 8.01 -19.76
C GLU A 235 -5.10 6.64 -20.45
N ALA A 236 -4.84 6.56 -21.75
CA ALA A 236 -4.92 5.33 -22.54
C ALA A 236 -3.95 4.22 -22.11
N LYS A 237 -2.88 4.58 -21.36
CA LYS A 237 -1.92 3.62 -20.81
C LYS A 237 -2.29 3.16 -19.41
N GLY A 238 -3.24 3.84 -18.74
CA GLY A 238 -3.56 3.65 -17.34
C GLY A 238 -4.56 2.54 -17.09
N SER A 239 -4.36 1.79 -16.02
CA SER A 239 -5.33 0.82 -15.48
C SER A 239 -5.36 0.89 -13.96
N GLY A 240 -6.52 0.76 -13.34
CA GLY A 240 -6.67 0.66 -11.88
C GLY A 240 -6.90 -0.79 -11.48
N ILE A 241 -5.97 -1.39 -10.74
CA ILE A 241 -6.06 -2.77 -10.24
C ILE A 241 -6.08 -2.73 -8.72
N ILE A 242 -7.16 -3.24 -8.11
CA ILE A 242 -7.32 -3.25 -6.65
C ILE A 242 -6.32 -4.24 -6.04
N ASN A 243 -5.63 -3.83 -4.98
CA ASN A 243 -4.76 -4.71 -4.22
C ASN A 243 -5.55 -5.82 -3.53
N GLY A 244 -4.99 -7.02 -3.51
CA GLY A 244 -5.56 -8.15 -2.77
C GLY A 244 -5.17 -8.15 -1.29
N ILE A 245 -5.73 -9.12 -0.57
CA ILE A 245 -5.30 -9.51 0.78
C ILE A 245 -4.86 -10.98 0.76
N ASP A 246 -3.90 -11.33 1.61
CA ASP A 246 -3.52 -12.73 1.82
C ASP A 246 -4.61 -13.44 2.63
N SER A 247 -5.39 -14.29 1.96
CA SER A 247 -6.53 -15.00 2.54
C SER A 247 -6.13 -16.14 3.50
N LEU A 248 -4.84 -16.49 3.60
CA LEU A 248 -4.33 -17.41 4.60
C LEU A 248 -3.99 -16.67 5.90
N VAL A 249 -3.42 -15.48 5.80
CA VAL A 249 -3.07 -14.63 6.94
C VAL A 249 -4.33 -13.96 7.53
N TRP A 250 -5.13 -13.34 6.66
CA TRP A 250 -6.34 -12.62 7.06
C TRP A 250 -7.57 -13.53 6.92
N ASN A 251 -7.67 -14.52 7.80
CA ASN A 251 -8.76 -15.50 7.81
C ASN A 251 -9.23 -15.83 9.23
N PRO A 252 -10.42 -15.34 9.66
CA PRO A 252 -10.90 -15.55 11.01
C PRO A 252 -11.13 -17.02 11.40
N GLU A 253 -11.16 -17.96 10.41
CA GLU A 253 -11.33 -19.38 10.67
C GLU A 253 -10.05 -20.05 11.23
N ILE A 254 -8.88 -19.51 10.86
CA ILE A 254 -7.58 -20.11 11.18
C ILE A 254 -6.58 -19.13 11.80
N ASP A 255 -6.94 -17.88 12.01
CA ASP A 255 -6.07 -16.84 12.53
C ASP A 255 -5.66 -17.11 14.00
N PRO A 256 -4.38 -17.38 14.28
CA PRO A 256 -3.91 -17.66 15.64
C PRO A 256 -3.80 -16.41 16.52
N MET A 257 -3.90 -15.20 15.94
CA MET A 257 -3.73 -13.94 16.67
C MET A 257 -5.02 -13.45 17.32
N ILE A 258 -6.19 -13.98 16.92
CA ILE A 258 -7.47 -13.61 17.52
C ILE A 258 -7.80 -14.48 18.75
N PHE A 259 -8.69 -14.02 19.61
CA PHE A 259 -9.03 -14.75 20.82
C PHE A 259 -9.86 -16.01 20.56
N LYS A 260 -10.77 -15.97 19.59
CA LYS A 260 -11.60 -17.09 19.16
C LYS A 260 -11.76 -17.07 17.65
N THR A 261 -11.41 -18.15 16.98
CA THR A 261 -11.64 -18.34 15.56
C THR A 261 -13.13 -18.53 15.25
N TYR A 262 -13.56 -18.14 14.06
CA TYR A 262 -14.95 -18.25 13.60
C TYR A 262 -15.05 -18.31 12.08
N SER A 263 -16.10 -18.98 11.60
CA SER A 263 -16.50 -19.01 10.20
C SER A 263 -17.65 -18.03 9.92
N ILE A 264 -18.12 -18.01 8.68
CA ILE A 264 -19.32 -17.25 8.29
C ILE A 264 -20.56 -17.72 9.05
N GLU A 265 -20.67 -19.02 9.32
CA GLU A 265 -21.79 -19.63 10.04
C GLU A 265 -21.81 -19.22 11.52
N SER A 266 -20.63 -19.12 12.14
CA SER A 266 -20.45 -18.78 13.55
C SER A 266 -20.03 -17.33 13.81
N VAL A 267 -20.15 -16.44 12.82
CA VAL A 267 -19.65 -15.05 12.89
C VAL A 267 -20.26 -14.26 14.04
N GLU A 268 -21.53 -14.45 14.35
CA GLU A 268 -22.19 -13.74 15.44
C GLU A 268 -21.59 -14.08 16.80
N GLU A 269 -21.46 -15.37 17.09
CA GLU A 269 -20.87 -15.84 18.35
C GLU A 269 -19.37 -15.53 18.41
N GLY A 270 -18.63 -15.76 17.31
CA GLY A 270 -17.22 -15.50 17.24
C GLY A 270 -16.85 -14.03 17.47
N LYS A 271 -17.55 -13.11 16.81
CA LYS A 271 -17.36 -11.69 17.03
C LYS A 271 -17.76 -11.23 18.43
N LYS A 272 -18.85 -11.77 18.98
CA LYS A 272 -19.28 -11.47 20.35
C LYS A 272 -18.20 -11.83 21.38
N GLU A 273 -17.59 -13.01 21.26
CA GLU A 273 -16.54 -13.45 22.19
C GLU A 273 -15.26 -12.63 22.01
N ASN A 274 -14.79 -12.39 20.77
CA ASN A 274 -13.65 -11.53 20.49
C ASN A 274 -13.85 -10.11 21.01
N LYS A 275 -15.05 -9.53 20.81
CA LYS A 275 -15.39 -8.21 21.32
C LYS A 275 -15.35 -8.15 22.84
N LYS A 276 -15.92 -9.15 23.52
CA LYS A 276 -15.93 -9.23 24.98
C LYS A 276 -14.52 -9.22 25.55
N LEU A 277 -13.60 -10.01 24.98
CA LEU A 277 -12.22 -10.09 25.44
C LEU A 277 -11.42 -8.82 25.11
N LEU A 278 -11.60 -8.27 23.92
CA LEU A 278 -10.97 -7.02 23.52
C LEU A 278 -11.45 -5.84 24.40
N CYS A 279 -12.75 -5.72 24.62
CA CYS A 279 -13.30 -4.68 25.49
C CYS A 279 -12.81 -4.80 26.93
N LYS A 280 -12.65 -6.03 27.44
CA LYS A 280 -12.06 -6.28 28.78
C LYS A 280 -10.62 -5.76 28.86
N GLU A 281 -9.81 -5.99 27.84
CA GLU A 281 -8.40 -5.53 27.76
C GLU A 281 -8.30 -4.00 27.88
N PHE A 282 -9.25 -3.27 27.26
CA PHE A 282 -9.27 -1.80 27.24
C PHE A 282 -10.24 -1.17 28.26
N GLY A 283 -10.90 -1.96 29.12
CA GLY A 283 -11.85 -1.45 30.12
C GLY A 283 -13.13 -0.86 29.52
N LEU A 284 -13.51 -1.29 28.30
CA LEU A 284 -14.70 -0.84 27.57
C LEU A 284 -15.92 -1.73 27.84
N SER A 285 -17.12 -1.20 27.60
CA SER A 285 -18.36 -2.00 27.62
C SER A 285 -18.44 -2.90 26.38
N SER A 286 -18.72 -4.19 26.58
CA SER A 286 -18.92 -5.12 25.44
C SER A 286 -20.35 -5.12 24.88
N THR A 287 -21.29 -4.43 25.51
CA THR A 287 -22.71 -4.35 25.09
C THR A 287 -22.96 -3.24 24.07
N GLU A 288 -22.14 -2.18 24.12
CA GLU A 288 -22.26 -1.03 23.23
C GLU A 288 -21.52 -1.25 21.93
N PRO A 289 -21.91 -0.61 20.80
CA PRO A 289 -21.18 -0.71 19.54
C PRO A 289 -19.73 -0.23 19.69
N LEU A 290 -18.79 -0.98 19.14
CA LEU A 290 -17.36 -0.69 19.13
C LEU A 290 -16.96 -0.19 17.75
N ILE A 291 -16.61 1.09 17.66
CA ILE A 291 -16.09 1.76 16.46
C ILE A 291 -14.56 1.88 16.61
N VAL A 292 -13.83 1.43 15.61
CA VAL A 292 -12.37 1.41 15.66
C VAL A 292 -11.72 2.18 14.53
N PHE A 293 -10.53 2.68 14.77
CA PHE A 293 -9.62 3.21 13.75
C PHE A 293 -8.28 2.48 13.86
N ILE A 294 -7.72 2.08 12.72
CA ILE A 294 -6.38 1.50 12.62
C ILE A 294 -5.63 2.24 11.51
N GLY A 295 -4.46 2.81 11.79
CA GLY A 295 -3.66 3.44 10.76
C GLY A 295 -2.69 4.50 11.24
N ARG A 296 -1.98 5.12 10.29
CA ARG A 296 -1.11 6.26 10.59
C ARG A 296 -1.95 7.45 11.07
N LEU A 297 -1.53 8.08 12.16
CA LEU A 297 -2.20 9.27 12.72
C LEU A 297 -1.72 10.53 12.01
N VAL A 298 -2.08 10.68 10.73
CA VAL A 298 -1.69 11.80 9.87
C VAL A 298 -2.90 12.41 9.17
N GLY A 299 -2.76 13.67 8.73
CA GLY A 299 -3.85 14.41 8.07
C GLY A 299 -4.39 13.72 6.81
N GLU A 300 -3.55 13.04 6.04
CA GLU A 300 -3.95 12.24 4.87
C GLU A 300 -5.01 11.18 5.23
N LYS A 301 -4.90 10.57 6.42
CA LYS A 301 -5.86 9.58 6.93
C LYS A 301 -7.04 10.20 7.69
N GLY A 302 -7.13 11.52 7.76
CA GLY A 302 -8.19 12.22 8.49
C GLY A 302 -8.11 12.06 10.01
N ALA A 303 -6.98 11.63 10.53
CA ALA A 303 -6.79 11.35 11.96
C ALA A 303 -6.88 12.61 12.82
N ASP A 304 -6.58 13.77 12.26
CA ASP A 304 -6.72 15.09 12.88
C ASP A 304 -8.17 15.46 13.25
N LEU A 305 -9.17 14.83 12.61
CA LEU A 305 -10.59 15.06 12.91
C LEU A 305 -11.13 14.09 13.98
N LEU A 306 -10.43 13.01 14.27
CA LEU A 306 -10.91 11.96 15.18
C LEU A 306 -11.10 12.45 16.62
N PRO A 307 -10.18 13.24 17.23
CA PRO A 307 -10.35 13.67 18.61
C PRO A 307 -11.67 14.41 18.84
N GLU A 308 -11.96 15.41 18.02
CA GLU A 308 -13.22 16.19 18.10
C GLU A 308 -14.45 15.34 17.81
N ALA A 309 -14.41 14.54 16.74
CA ALA A 309 -15.55 13.71 16.34
C ALA A 309 -15.88 12.64 17.39
N ILE A 310 -14.88 11.99 17.98
CA ILE A 310 -15.06 10.99 19.03
C ILE A 310 -15.65 11.65 20.29
N GLU A 311 -15.09 12.77 20.73
CA GLU A 311 -15.61 13.50 21.91
C GLU A 311 -17.06 13.92 21.73
N SER A 312 -17.38 14.50 20.57
CA SER A 312 -18.75 14.89 20.24
C SER A 312 -19.72 13.70 20.24
N CYS A 313 -19.30 12.59 19.63
CA CYS A 313 -20.14 11.36 19.60
C CYS A 313 -20.36 10.78 21.02
N ILE A 314 -19.31 10.69 21.86
CA ILE A 314 -19.45 10.18 23.24
C ILE A 314 -20.43 11.04 24.03
N ASN A 315 -20.35 12.36 23.90
CA ASN A 315 -21.25 13.29 24.60
C ASN A 315 -22.69 13.19 24.07
N THR A 316 -22.88 13.10 22.75
CA THR A 316 -24.20 12.99 22.11
C THR A 316 -24.91 11.70 22.50
N TYR A 317 -24.19 10.58 22.48
CA TYR A 317 -24.78 9.26 22.76
C TYR A 317 -24.68 8.84 24.24
N LYS A 318 -24.19 9.72 25.11
CA LYS A 318 -24.16 9.54 26.58
C LYS A 318 -23.58 8.19 27.00
N GLY A 319 -22.45 7.81 26.41
CA GLY A 319 -21.74 6.57 26.74
C GLY A 319 -22.30 5.30 26.12
N LYS A 320 -23.22 5.39 25.16
CA LYS A 320 -23.74 4.25 24.39
C LYS A 320 -22.95 3.95 23.11
N LEU A 321 -21.71 4.43 23.04
CA LEU A 321 -20.74 4.16 21.98
C LEU A 321 -19.37 3.94 22.59
N ASN A 322 -18.61 3.01 22.02
CA ASN A 322 -17.21 2.81 22.36
C ASN A 322 -16.32 3.07 21.16
N PHE A 323 -15.13 3.59 21.44
CA PHE A 323 -14.10 3.79 20.44
C PHE A 323 -12.78 3.15 20.88
N LEU A 324 -12.05 2.58 19.90
CA LEU A 324 -10.71 2.07 20.11
C LEU A 324 -9.82 2.49 18.92
N ILE A 325 -8.73 3.16 19.23
CA ILE A 325 -7.79 3.70 18.23
C ILE A 325 -6.47 2.95 18.35
N LEU A 326 -5.95 2.48 17.21
CA LEU A 326 -4.61 1.88 17.06
C LEU A 326 -3.84 2.64 15.99
N GLY A 327 -2.72 3.26 16.34
CA GLY A 327 -1.88 3.94 15.36
C GLY A 327 -0.82 4.82 15.98
N SER A 328 0.01 5.41 15.11
CA SER A 328 1.03 6.42 15.48
C SER A 328 1.24 7.39 14.34
N GLY A 329 1.78 8.58 14.63
CA GLY A 329 2.04 9.57 13.59
C GLY A 329 2.30 10.96 14.13
N ASP A 330 1.43 11.93 13.84
CA ASP A 330 1.55 13.31 14.29
C ASP A 330 1.45 13.42 15.81
N SER A 331 2.45 14.05 16.43
CA SER A 331 2.58 14.14 17.87
C SER A 331 1.44 14.91 18.55
N LYS A 332 0.85 15.90 17.87
CA LYS A 332 -0.31 16.64 18.38
C LYS A 332 -1.54 15.74 18.40
N THR A 333 -1.81 15.05 17.31
CA THR A 333 -2.93 14.10 17.20
C THR A 333 -2.81 12.97 18.21
N GLU A 334 -1.60 12.39 18.38
CA GLU A 334 -1.35 11.37 19.40
C GLU A 334 -1.65 11.87 20.82
N LYS A 335 -1.23 13.10 21.13
CA LYS A 335 -1.49 13.72 22.44
C LYS A 335 -2.99 13.92 22.67
N GLU A 336 -3.70 14.50 21.72
CA GLU A 336 -5.14 14.74 21.83
C GLU A 336 -5.91 13.42 22.03
N LEU A 337 -5.55 12.37 21.30
CA LEU A 337 -6.14 11.03 21.45
C LEU A 337 -5.81 10.39 22.82
N LYS A 338 -4.60 10.58 23.36
CA LYS A 338 -4.25 10.13 24.72
C LYS A 338 -5.04 10.87 25.79
N ASP A 339 -5.24 12.18 25.63
CA ASP A 339 -5.99 13.00 26.58
C ASP A 339 -7.46 12.57 26.68
N LEU A 340 -8.08 12.13 25.57
CA LEU A 340 -9.42 11.55 25.57
C LEU A 340 -9.51 10.28 26.44
N SER A 341 -8.49 9.44 26.51
CA SER A 341 -8.53 8.20 27.30
C SER A 341 -8.58 8.47 28.80
N ALA A 342 -8.01 9.57 29.26
CA ALA A 342 -8.11 10.01 30.65
C ALA A 342 -9.53 10.50 31.01
N LYS A 343 -10.20 11.15 30.03
CA LYS A 343 -11.53 11.77 30.19
C LYS A 343 -12.66 10.74 30.07
N TYR A 344 -12.55 9.73 29.17
CA TYR A 344 -13.62 8.83 28.79
C TYR A 344 -13.27 7.34 29.01
N LYS A 345 -12.74 6.98 30.18
CA LYS A 345 -12.16 5.67 30.53
C LYS A 345 -13.01 4.43 30.20
N LYS A 346 -14.35 4.56 30.14
CA LYS A 346 -15.26 3.41 29.90
C LYS A 346 -15.78 3.34 28.47
N GLN A 347 -15.53 4.38 27.68
CA GLN A 347 -16.04 4.50 26.30
C GLN A 347 -14.94 4.64 25.25
N TYR A 348 -13.68 4.86 25.70
CA TYR A 348 -12.58 5.14 24.80
C TYR A 348 -11.30 4.44 25.23
N GLY A 349 -10.68 3.74 24.26
CA GLY A 349 -9.38 3.12 24.38
C GLY A 349 -8.44 3.62 23.27
N VAL A 350 -7.15 3.67 23.53
CA VAL A 350 -6.12 4.03 22.56
C VAL A 350 -4.84 3.24 22.80
N TYR A 351 -4.24 2.77 21.70
CA TYR A 351 -2.88 2.22 21.67
C TYR A 351 -2.05 3.02 20.66
N ILE A 352 -1.07 3.75 21.15
CA ILE A 352 -0.16 4.51 20.28
C ILE A 352 1.03 3.63 19.92
N GLY A 353 1.15 3.31 18.64
CA GLY A 353 2.20 2.46 18.09
C GLY A 353 1.69 1.49 17.04
N TYR A 354 2.57 0.62 16.58
CA TYR A 354 2.25 -0.52 15.73
C TYR A 354 2.12 -1.79 16.58
N ASN A 355 1.06 -2.55 16.37
CA ASN A 355 0.86 -3.85 17.02
C ASN A 355 -0.01 -4.74 16.12
N GLU A 356 0.63 -5.70 15.44
CA GLU A 356 -0.03 -6.59 14.48
C GLU A 356 -1.06 -7.50 15.15
N VAL A 357 -0.69 -8.14 16.26
CA VAL A 357 -1.61 -9.02 17.01
C VAL A 357 -2.85 -8.25 17.46
N LEU A 358 -2.66 -7.03 17.97
CA LEU A 358 -3.78 -6.18 18.37
C LEU A 358 -4.65 -5.80 17.17
N SER A 359 -4.08 -5.54 16.00
CA SER A 359 -4.88 -5.22 14.80
C SER A 359 -5.80 -6.38 14.41
N HIS A 360 -5.33 -7.63 14.42
CA HIS A 360 -6.15 -8.81 14.18
C HIS A 360 -7.29 -8.94 15.19
N ARG A 361 -6.99 -8.75 16.48
CA ARG A 361 -8.00 -8.76 17.57
C ARG A 361 -9.04 -7.64 17.39
N ILE A 362 -8.61 -6.47 16.94
CA ILE A 362 -9.52 -5.34 16.68
C ILE A 362 -10.44 -5.69 15.50
N TYR A 363 -9.92 -6.20 14.37
CA TYR A 363 -10.79 -6.61 13.26
C TYR A 363 -11.78 -7.71 13.67
N ALA A 364 -11.35 -8.66 14.48
CA ALA A 364 -12.24 -9.74 14.97
C ALA A 364 -13.30 -9.25 15.96
N GLY A 365 -12.97 -8.29 16.83
CA GLY A 365 -13.84 -7.83 17.91
C GLY A 365 -14.69 -6.58 17.61
N ALA A 366 -14.29 -5.74 16.67
CA ALA A 366 -15.00 -4.50 16.36
C ALA A 366 -16.33 -4.73 15.63
N ASP A 367 -17.26 -3.80 15.80
CA ASP A 367 -18.50 -3.75 15.01
C ASP A 367 -18.29 -2.93 13.73
N PHE A 368 -17.59 -1.81 13.86
CA PHE A 368 -17.35 -0.87 12.76
C PHE A 368 -15.88 -0.43 12.72
N LEU A 369 -15.35 -0.27 11.50
CA LEU A 369 -14.06 0.36 11.24
C LEU A 369 -14.28 1.70 10.55
N ILE A 370 -13.77 2.80 11.12
CA ILE A 370 -13.84 4.11 10.49
C ILE A 370 -12.55 4.44 9.74
N MET A 371 -12.68 4.88 8.50
CA MET A 371 -11.58 5.34 7.63
C MET A 371 -11.93 6.70 7.03
N PRO A 372 -11.68 7.81 7.73
CA PRO A 372 -12.00 9.17 7.27
C PRO A 372 -10.87 9.73 6.40
N SER A 373 -10.31 8.93 5.52
CA SER A 373 -9.17 9.30 4.70
C SER A 373 -9.50 10.41 3.70
N ARG A 374 -8.58 11.39 3.57
CA ARG A 374 -8.62 12.38 2.48
C ARG A 374 -8.10 11.79 1.18
N VAL A 375 -7.08 10.95 1.31
CA VAL A 375 -6.47 10.21 0.20
C VAL A 375 -6.30 8.76 0.63
N GLU A 376 -6.86 7.83 -0.14
CA GLU A 376 -6.72 6.38 0.09
C GLU A 376 -6.60 5.67 -1.26
N PRO A 377 -5.38 5.54 -1.81
CA PRO A 377 -5.20 4.97 -3.14
C PRO A 377 -5.86 3.60 -3.34
N CYS A 378 -5.72 2.70 -2.40
CA CYS A 378 -6.43 1.43 -2.35
C CYS A 378 -7.16 1.26 -1.03
N GLY A 379 -6.42 1.34 0.08
CA GLY A 379 -6.86 0.87 1.38
C GLY A 379 -6.83 -0.66 1.48
N LEU A 380 -6.29 -1.15 2.58
CA LEU A 380 -6.31 -2.58 2.91
C LEU A 380 -7.16 -2.85 4.15
N ASN A 381 -7.23 -1.88 5.07
CA ASN A 381 -7.92 -2.05 6.35
C ASN A 381 -9.41 -2.34 6.19
N GLN A 382 -10.10 -1.74 5.21
CA GLN A 382 -11.50 -2.07 4.91
C GLN A 382 -11.64 -3.49 4.38
N LEU A 383 -10.65 -4.00 3.62
CA LEU A 383 -10.67 -5.37 3.11
C LEU A 383 -10.50 -6.37 4.26
N TYR A 384 -9.56 -6.11 5.17
CA TYR A 384 -9.39 -6.90 6.38
C TYR A 384 -10.66 -6.85 7.24
N ALA A 385 -11.19 -5.66 7.50
CA ALA A 385 -12.41 -5.49 8.28
C ALA A 385 -13.58 -6.31 7.72
N MET A 386 -13.82 -6.23 6.40
CA MET A 386 -14.89 -6.97 5.74
C MET A 386 -14.67 -8.48 5.83
N ARG A 387 -13.43 -8.96 5.68
CA ARG A 387 -13.10 -10.38 5.84
C ARG A 387 -13.41 -10.91 7.24
N TYR A 388 -13.28 -10.05 8.27
CA TYR A 388 -13.61 -10.36 9.67
C TYR A 388 -15.06 -10.00 10.06
N GLY A 389 -15.90 -9.57 9.12
CA GLY A 389 -17.28 -9.16 9.38
C GLY A 389 -17.40 -7.85 10.19
N THR A 390 -16.39 -7.00 10.17
CA THR A 390 -16.42 -5.64 10.73
C THR A 390 -16.82 -4.66 9.64
N ILE A 391 -17.92 -3.91 9.89
CA ILE A 391 -18.55 -3.05 8.86
C ILE A 391 -17.71 -1.78 8.67
N PRO A 392 -17.26 -1.48 7.44
CA PRO A 392 -16.49 -0.27 7.18
C PRO A 392 -17.38 0.97 7.14
N ILE A 393 -16.88 2.06 7.73
CA ILE A 393 -17.39 3.43 7.64
C ILE A 393 -16.32 4.25 6.92
N VAL A 394 -16.56 4.66 5.69
CA VAL A 394 -15.49 5.23 4.86
C VAL A 394 -15.87 6.56 4.21
N ASN A 395 -14.86 7.44 4.07
CA ASN A 395 -14.97 8.56 3.15
C ASN A 395 -14.88 8.04 1.71
N ASN A 396 -15.70 8.60 0.81
CA ASN A 396 -15.86 8.14 -0.57
C ASN A 396 -14.67 8.61 -1.47
N THR A 397 -13.50 8.01 -1.28
CA THR A 397 -12.27 8.37 -2.01
C THR A 397 -11.47 7.13 -2.42
N GLY A 398 -10.80 7.19 -3.55
CA GLY A 398 -9.89 6.17 -4.07
C GLY A 398 -10.46 4.75 -3.99
N GLY A 399 -9.64 3.82 -3.50
CA GLY A 399 -10.04 2.42 -3.37
C GLY A 399 -11.15 2.16 -2.36
N LEU A 400 -11.40 3.05 -1.41
CA LEU A 400 -12.57 2.93 -0.53
C LEU A 400 -13.88 3.01 -1.31
N LYS A 401 -13.96 3.91 -2.29
CA LYS A 401 -15.10 4.04 -3.20
C LYS A 401 -15.31 2.80 -4.08
N ASP A 402 -14.21 2.13 -4.45
CA ASP A 402 -14.26 0.95 -5.32
C ASP A 402 -14.60 -0.35 -4.55
N THR A 403 -14.35 -0.37 -3.24
CA THR A 403 -14.43 -1.59 -2.43
C THR A 403 -15.54 -1.57 -1.39
N VAL A 404 -16.17 -0.43 -1.10
CA VAL A 404 -17.25 -0.30 -0.11
C VAL A 404 -18.48 0.32 -0.75
N ILE A 405 -19.59 -0.43 -0.77
CA ILE A 405 -20.87 0.02 -1.31
C ILE A 405 -21.79 0.46 -0.15
N ASP A 406 -22.31 1.70 -0.21
CA ASP A 406 -23.16 2.23 0.85
C ASP A 406 -24.46 1.41 1.02
N LEU A 407 -24.90 1.21 2.24
CA LEU A 407 -26.16 0.51 2.57
C LEU A 407 -27.41 1.13 1.97
N LYS A 408 -27.36 2.38 1.49
CA LYS A 408 -28.44 3.02 0.76
C LYS A 408 -28.53 2.55 -0.69
N GLU A 409 -27.49 1.94 -1.20
CA GLU A 409 -27.43 1.44 -2.57
C GLU A 409 -27.84 -0.03 -2.63
N LYS A 410 -28.29 -0.44 -3.81
CA LYS A 410 -28.64 -1.86 -4.05
C LYS A 410 -27.42 -2.75 -3.83
N GLY A 411 -27.53 -3.66 -2.90
CA GLY A 411 -26.45 -4.59 -2.59
C GLY A 411 -25.39 -4.03 -1.65
N GLY A 412 -25.61 -2.86 -1.01
CA GLY A 412 -24.70 -2.26 -0.06
C GLY A 412 -24.38 -3.10 1.17
N TYR A 413 -23.25 -2.81 1.79
CA TYR A 413 -22.75 -3.53 2.97
C TYR A 413 -21.85 -2.67 3.87
N GLY A 414 -21.63 -1.40 3.54
CA GLY A 414 -20.84 -0.44 4.31
C GLY A 414 -21.58 0.87 4.52
N LEU A 415 -20.93 1.79 5.21
CA LEU A 415 -21.45 3.13 5.47
C LEU A 415 -20.49 4.15 4.83
N CYS A 416 -20.92 4.82 3.77
CA CYS A 416 -20.13 5.80 3.07
C CYS A 416 -20.60 7.23 3.38
N PHE A 417 -19.66 8.17 3.30
CA PHE A 417 -19.92 9.60 3.40
C PHE A 417 -19.02 10.39 2.43
N ASP A 418 -19.50 11.56 2.05
CA ASP A 418 -18.78 12.53 1.21
C ASP A 418 -18.48 13.80 2.03
N LYS A 419 -17.55 14.63 1.56
CA LYS A 419 -17.19 15.91 2.17
C LYS A 419 -16.75 15.76 3.62
N LEU A 420 -15.54 15.29 3.79
CA LEU A 420 -14.92 15.03 5.08
C LEU A 420 -14.97 16.24 6.03
N SER A 421 -15.65 16.08 7.15
CA SER A 421 -15.72 17.02 8.27
C SER A 421 -16.12 16.28 9.54
N THR A 422 -15.89 16.89 10.71
CA THR A 422 -16.33 16.35 12.00
C THR A 422 -17.85 16.04 11.97
N GLN A 423 -18.65 16.94 11.43
CA GLN A 423 -20.13 16.79 11.36
C GLN A 423 -20.57 15.63 10.46
N THR A 424 -19.86 15.38 9.34
CA THR A 424 -20.18 14.24 8.48
C THR A 424 -19.78 12.92 9.12
N ILE A 425 -18.65 12.90 9.86
CA ILE A 425 -18.24 11.75 10.67
C ILE A 425 -19.30 11.45 11.73
N GLU A 426 -19.76 12.43 12.49
CA GLU A 426 -20.81 12.26 13.50
C GLU A 426 -22.11 11.71 12.90
N LYS A 427 -22.54 12.25 11.75
CA LYS A 427 -23.75 11.77 11.06
C LYS A 427 -23.64 10.31 10.62
N VAL A 428 -22.49 9.89 10.09
CA VAL A 428 -22.33 8.49 9.66
C VAL A 428 -22.19 7.56 10.85
N ILE A 429 -21.55 7.98 11.94
CA ILE A 429 -21.54 7.24 13.21
C ILE A 429 -22.95 7.08 13.76
N GLY A 430 -23.79 8.11 13.62
CA GLY A 430 -25.24 7.99 13.96
C GLY A 430 -25.93 6.89 13.17
N ARG A 431 -25.62 6.76 11.86
CA ARG A 431 -26.16 5.65 11.04
C ARG A 431 -25.65 4.29 11.54
N ALA A 432 -24.39 4.20 11.96
CA ALA A 432 -23.83 2.99 12.53
C ALA A 432 -24.49 2.60 13.85
N TYR A 433 -24.74 3.59 14.72
CA TYR A 433 -25.45 3.39 15.97
C TYR A 433 -26.87 2.87 15.76
N GLU A 434 -27.65 3.42 14.82
CA GLU A 434 -28.97 2.92 14.49
C GLU A 434 -28.94 1.51 13.87
N LEU A 435 -27.96 1.25 13.00
CA LEU A 435 -27.75 -0.08 12.40
C LEU A 435 -27.46 -1.15 13.46
N TYR A 436 -26.64 -0.81 14.47
CA TYR A 436 -26.26 -1.74 15.54
C TYR A 436 -27.45 -2.28 16.35
N LYS A 437 -28.55 -1.53 16.43
CA LYS A 437 -29.80 -1.94 17.11
C LYS A 437 -30.51 -3.06 16.37
N ASP A 438 -30.23 -3.25 15.09
CA ASP A 438 -30.83 -4.28 14.24
C ASP A 438 -29.88 -5.45 14.06
N SER A 439 -29.91 -6.38 15.00
CA SER A 439 -28.97 -7.52 15.03
C SER A 439 -29.12 -8.44 13.82
N GLU A 440 -30.32 -8.63 13.28
CA GLU A 440 -30.58 -9.46 12.11
C GLU A 440 -29.94 -8.85 10.85
N LYS A 441 -30.12 -7.54 10.68
CA LYS A 441 -29.50 -6.79 9.59
C LYS A 441 -27.97 -6.76 9.71
N MET A 442 -27.44 -6.56 10.92
CA MET A 442 -25.99 -6.66 11.19
C MET A 442 -25.43 -8.01 10.76
N LEU A 443 -26.09 -9.11 11.15
CA LEU A 443 -25.66 -10.47 10.80
C LEU A 443 -25.70 -10.71 9.29
N THR A 444 -26.75 -10.27 8.61
CA THR A 444 -26.90 -10.37 7.15
C THR A 444 -25.77 -9.64 6.43
N ILE A 445 -25.43 -8.42 6.86
CA ILE A 445 -24.35 -7.62 6.30
C ILE A 445 -22.99 -8.29 6.53
N ARG A 446 -22.71 -8.77 7.75
CA ARG A 446 -21.47 -9.47 8.10
C ARG A 446 -21.25 -10.69 7.22
N LYS A 447 -22.24 -11.57 7.09
CA LYS A 447 -22.13 -12.75 6.22
C LYS A 447 -21.89 -12.37 4.78
N LYS A 448 -22.57 -11.36 4.28
CA LYS A 448 -22.37 -10.85 2.92
C LYS A 448 -20.95 -10.35 2.68
N MET A 449 -20.40 -9.54 3.59
CA MET A 449 -19.03 -9.01 3.45
C MET A 449 -17.98 -10.11 3.48
N MET A 450 -18.12 -11.10 4.36
CA MET A 450 -17.17 -12.21 4.48
C MET A 450 -17.12 -13.10 3.24
N LEU A 451 -18.14 -13.07 2.39
CA LEU A 451 -18.20 -13.78 1.09
C LEU A 451 -17.54 -13.00 -0.05
N LEU A 452 -17.21 -11.72 0.14
CA LEU A 452 -16.55 -10.93 -0.91
C LEU A 452 -15.13 -11.45 -1.15
N ASN A 453 -14.77 -11.60 -2.41
CA ASN A 453 -13.43 -12.03 -2.79
C ASN A 453 -12.54 -10.84 -3.13
N PHE A 454 -11.64 -10.52 -2.21
CA PHE A 454 -10.55 -9.56 -2.40
C PHE A 454 -9.18 -10.25 -2.24
N SER A 455 -9.07 -11.53 -2.60
CA SER A 455 -7.80 -12.25 -2.56
C SER A 455 -6.81 -11.73 -3.61
N TRP A 456 -5.53 -11.94 -3.36
CA TRP A 456 -4.49 -11.65 -4.33
C TRP A 456 -4.60 -12.47 -5.61
N ASP A 457 -5.24 -13.66 -5.59
CA ASP A 457 -5.47 -14.46 -6.79
C ASP A 457 -6.19 -13.66 -7.88
N LYS A 458 -7.26 -12.94 -7.48
CA LYS A 458 -8.02 -12.08 -8.40
C LYS A 458 -7.17 -10.94 -8.95
N SER A 459 -6.44 -10.24 -8.08
CA SER A 459 -5.57 -9.13 -8.51
C SER A 459 -4.42 -9.62 -9.40
N ALA A 460 -3.83 -10.77 -9.07
CA ALA A 460 -2.77 -11.39 -9.88
C ALA A 460 -3.26 -11.74 -11.28
N GLU A 461 -4.49 -12.23 -11.43
CA GLU A 461 -5.10 -12.51 -12.74
C GLU A 461 -5.19 -11.24 -13.60
N GLU A 462 -5.58 -10.10 -13.02
CA GLU A 462 -5.62 -8.82 -13.72
C GLU A 462 -4.22 -8.37 -14.17
N TYR A 463 -3.19 -8.52 -13.33
CA TYR A 463 -1.80 -8.25 -13.71
C TYR A 463 -1.29 -9.21 -14.81
N ILE A 464 -1.63 -10.49 -14.75
CA ILE A 464 -1.27 -11.47 -15.79
C ILE A 464 -1.89 -11.08 -17.14
N ASN A 465 -3.15 -10.64 -17.15
CA ASN A 465 -3.81 -10.17 -18.36
C ASN A 465 -3.14 -8.90 -18.91
N LEU A 466 -2.74 -7.98 -18.02
CA LEU A 466 -1.96 -6.80 -18.40
C LEU A 466 -0.64 -7.22 -19.08
N TYR A 467 0.16 -8.09 -18.44
CA TYR A 467 1.44 -8.52 -19.00
C TYR A 467 1.29 -9.25 -20.35
N LYS A 468 0.26 -10.09 -20.49
CA LYS A 468 -0.03 -10.77 -21.77
C LYS A 468 -0.38 -9.78 -22.88
N SER A 469 -1.03 -8.67 -22.56
CA SER A 469 -1.36 -7.64 -23.56
C SER A 469 -0.13 -6.96 -24.14
N LEU A 470 0.98 -6.88 -23.39
CA LEU A 470 2.25 -6.29 -23.83
C LEU A 470 3.02 -7.13 -24.86
N SER A 471 2.70 -8.41 -24.97
CA SER A 471 3.37 -9.32 -25.92
C SER A 471 2.72 -9.32 -27.30
N ASN A 472 1.58 -8.63 -27.46
CA ASN A 472 0.80 -8.59 -28.71
C ASN A 472 0.93 -7.24 -29.46
N ASP A 473 1.67 -6.29 -28.89
CA ASP A 473 2.01 -5.02 -29.49
C ASP A 473 3.50 -5.01 -29.94
#